data_b1fad5c214c0f0cc69644ea96cb68e3e
#
_entry.id   b1fad5c214c0f0cc69644ea96cb68e3e
#
_cell.length_a   1.000
_cell.length_b   1.000
_cell.length_c   1.000
_cell.angle_alpha   90.00
_cell.angle_beta   90.00
_cell.angle_gamma   90.00
#
_symmetry.space_group_name_H-M   'P 1'
#
loop_
_entity.id
_entity.type
_entity.pdbx_description
1 polymer ?
#
loop_
_entity_poly.entity_id
_entity_poly.type
_entity_poly.pdbx_seq_one_letter_code
_entity_poly.pdbx_strand_id
1 'polypeptide(L)'
;MINQYEVIETNEMIEKENLEKLLLSQYPELKEEYAQLLSSLFEDIRNKCDSSEISTKALDLRGLMAVVSLVRNGLCIGQALELAIVNKSFDDFERQIVSDIVRVKIPYSLEAKDIFKNA
;
A
#
# COMPACT_ATOMS: atom_id res chain seq x y z
N MET A 1 13.01 -20.81 10.69
CA MET A 1 12.48 -19.44 10.60
C MET A 1 12.15 -19.11 9.16
N ILE A 2 10.96 -18.66 8.93
CA ILE A 2 10.63 -18.20 7.61
C ILE A 2 11.47 -16.98 7.34
N ASN A 3 12.19 -17.03 6.29
CA ASN A 3 12.96 -15.87 5.96
C ASN A 3 12.07 -14.89 5.23
N GLN A 4 12.40 -13.64 5.41
CA GLN A 4 11.62 -12.55 4.84
C GLN A 4 11.66 -12.52 3.32
N TYR A 5 12.66 -13.13 2.75
CA TYR A 5 12.79 -13.19 1.29
C TYR A 5 11.69 -14.02 0.66
N GLU A 6 11.29 -15.08 1.33
CA GLU A 6 10.20 -15.90 0.81
C GLU A 6 8.91 -15.10 0.73
N VAL A 7 8.65 -14.29 1.76
CA VAL A 7 7.46 -13.45 1.76
C VAL A 7 7.53 -12.44 0.62
N ILE A 8 8.68 -11.81 0.44
CA ILE A 8 8.85 -10.81 -0.60
C ILE A 8 8.77 -11.42 -2.00
N GLU A 9 9.40 -12.57 -2.18
CA GLU A 9 9.42 -13.24 -3.48
C GLU A 9 8.05 -13.74 -3.91
N THR A 10 7.23 -14.10 -2.93
CA THR A 10 5.88 -14.59 -3.22
C THR A 10 4.85 -13.51 -3.02
N ASN A 11 5.27 -12.25 -3.04
CA ASN A 11 4.44 -11.10 -2.79
C ASN A 11 3.16 -11.10 -3.62
N GLU A 12 3.26 -11.42 -4.90
CA GLU A 12 2.10 -11.43 -5.79
C GLU A 12 1.10 -12.53 -5.45
N MET A 13 1.50 -13.48 -4.61
CA MET A 13 0.64 -14.58 -4.21
C MET A 13 0.04 -14.37 -2.81
N ILE A 14 0.39 -13.27 -2.15
CA ILE A 14 -0.14 -12.96 -0.84
C ILE A 14 -1.58 -12.52 -0.99
N GLU A 15 -2.47 -13.19 -0.28
CA GLU A 15 -3.87 -12.83 -0.28
C GLU A 15 -4.12 -11.63 0.63
N LYS A 16 -5.23 -10.95 0.38
CA LYS A 16 -5.60 -9.74 1.10
C LYS A 16 -5.58 -9.94 2.62
N GLU A 17 -6.13 -11.03 3.11
CA GLU A 17 -6.20 -11.30 4.55
C GLU A 17 -4.81 -11.43 5.17
N ASN A 18 -3.90 -12.06 4.44
CA ASN A 18 -2.53 -12.22 4.92
C ASN A 18 -1.80 -10.89 4.94
N LEU A 19 -2.08 -10.04 3.99
CA LEU A 19 -1.48 -8.71 3.93
C LEU A 19 -1.97 -7.85 5.09
N GLU A 20 -3.26 -7.92 5.43
CA GLU A 20 -3.79 -7.23 6.61
C GLU A 20 -3.06 -7.67 7.87
N LYS A 21 -2.87 -8.97 8.04
CA LYS A 21 -2.18 -9.50 9.20
C LYS A 21 -0.73 -9.01 9.26
N LEU A 22 -0.09 -8.95 8.11
CA LEU A 22 1.29 -8.48 8.04
C LEU A 22 1.38 -7.01 8.44
N LEU A 23 0.47 -6.19 7.93
CA LEU A 23 0.43 -4.77 8.28
C LEU A 23 0.22 -4.56 9.77
N LEU A 24 -0.72 -5.30 10.36
CA LEU A 24 -1.00 -5.17 11.79
C LEU A 24 0.11 -5.73 12.66
N SER A 25 0.85 -6.70 12.13
CA SER A 25 2.02 -7.24 12.83
C SER A 25 3.15 -6.22 12.87
N GLN A 26 3.37 -5.50 11.76
CA GLN A 26 4.42 -4.49 11.69
C GLN A 26 4.02 -3.20 12.39
N TYR A 27 2.75 -2.86 12.36
CA TYR A 27 2.24 -1.61 12.93
C TYR A 27 1.02 -1.91 13.79
N PRO A 28 1.24 -2.38 15.04
CA PRO A 28 0.12 -2.78 15.91
C PRO A 28 -0.85 -1.64 16.23
N GLU A 29 -0.39 -0.38 16.17
CA GLU A 29 -1.26 0.76 16.41
C GLU A 29 -2.12 1.14 15.21
N LEU A 30 -1.89 0.55 14.06
CA LEU A 30 -2.68 0.85 12.88
C LEU A 30 -4.11 0.33 13.09
N LYS A 31 -5.09 1.16 12.78
CA LYS A 31 -6.49 0.72 12.90
C LYS A 31 -6.78 -0.34 11.85
N GLU A 32 -7.56 -1.33 12.23
CA GLU A 32 -7.89 -2.44 11.33
C GLU A 32 -8.53 -1.98 10.03
N GLU A 33 -9.41 -1.00 10.10
CA GLU A 33 -10.09 -0.50 8.90
C GLU A 33 -9.11 0.02 7.86
N TYR A 34 -8.01 0.61 8.31
CA TYR A 34 -6.99 1.12 7.38
C TYR A 34 -6.04 0.03 6.91
N ALA A 35 -5.80 -0.99 7.73
CA ALA A 35 -5.08 -2.17 7.26
C ALA A 35 -5.86 -2.85 6.15
N GLN A 36 -7.18 -2.97 6.31
CA GLN A 36 -8.05 -3.54 5.28
C GLN A 36 -8.06 -2.68 4.02
N LEU A 37 -8.12 -1.38 4.19
CA LEU A 37 -8.17 -0.45 3.08
C LEU A 37 -6.88 -0.50 2.25
N LEU A 38 -5.74 -0.52 2.91
CA LEU A 38 -4.46 -0.60 2.24
C LEU A 38 -4.26 -1.95 1.55
N SER A 39 -4.72 -3.02 2.18
CA SER A 39 -4.65 -4.35 1.59
C SER A 39 -5.53 -4.44 0.34
N SER A 40 -6.70 -3.84 0.40
CA SER A 40 -7.60 -3.78 -0.75
C SER A 40 -7.00 -2.95 -1.89
N LEU A 41 -6.32 -1.87 -1.55
CA LEU A 41 -5.60 -1.06 -2.53
C LEU A 41 -4.54 -1.89 -3.25
N PHE A 42 -3.76 -2.63 -2.49
CA PHE A 42 -2.72 -3.49 -3.05
C PHE A 42 -3.32 -4.51 -4.02
N GLU A 43 -4.46 -5.10 -3.64
CA GLU A 43 -5.14 -6.07 -4.49
C GLU A 43 -5.66 -5.43 -5.78
N ASP A 44 -6.19 -4.22 -5.69
CA ASP A 44 -6.66 -3.50 -6.88
C ASP A 44 -5.52 -3.24 -7.85
N ILE A 45 -4.35 -2.86 -7.33
CA ILE A 45 -3.17 -2.65 -8.16
C ILE A 45 -2.73 -3.97 -8.79
N ARG A 46 -2.76 -5.05 -8.03
CA ARG A 46 -2.40 -6.37 -8.54
C ARG A 46 -3.31 -6.79 -9.68
N ASN A 47 -4.60 -6.53 -9.55
CA ASN A 47 -5.54 -6.84 -10.61
C ASN A 47 -5.24 -6.09 -11.90
N LYS A 48 -4.78 -4.85 -11.79
CA LYS A 48 -4.35 -4.08 -12.97
C LYS A 48 -3.09 -4.66 -13.58
N CYS A 49 -2.16 -5.14 -12.76
CA CYS A 49 -0.97 -5.83 -13.25
C CYS A 49 -1.35 -7.11 -13.99
N ASP A 50 -2.28 -7.87 -13.45
CA ASP A 50 -2.73 -9.13 -14.06
C ASP A 50 -3.41 -8.90 -15.40
N SER A 51 -4.06 -7.77 -15.58
CA SER A 51 -4.70 -7.42 -16.85
C SER A 51 -3.73 -6.75 -17.83
N SER A 52 -2.47 -6.65 -17.44
CA SER A 52 -1.40 -6.05 -18.24
C SER A 52 -1.59 -4.56 -18.52
N GLU A 53 -2.40 -3.87 -17.71
CA GLU A 53 -2.58 -2.43 -17.86
C GLU A 53 -1.43 -1.63 -17.27
N ILE A 54 -0.76 -2.18 -16.26
CA ILE A 54 0.41 -1.55 -15.65
C ILE A 54 1.46 -2.62 -15.38
N SER A 55 2.70 -2.16 -15.19
CA SER A 55 3.80 -3.07 -14.87
C SER A 55 3.76 -3.47 -13.39
N THR A 56 4.53 -4.50 -13.04
CA THR A 56 4.61 -4.96 -11.67
C THR A 56 5.38 -4.02 -10.75
N LYS A 57 5.97 -2.94 -11.28
CA LYS A 57 6.75 -2.01 -10.47
C LYS A 57 5.93 -1.33 -9.39
N ALA A 58 4.65 -1.08 -9.65
CA ALA A 58 3.77 -0.47 -8.67
C ALA A 58 3.33 -1.48 -7.59
N LEU A 59 3.55 -2.76 -7.84
CA LEU A 59 3.16 -3.82 -6.93
C LEU A 59 4.33 -4.17 -6.02
N ASP A 60 4.55 -3.34 -5.02
CA ASP A 60 5.70 -3.50 -4.11
C ASP A 60 5.23 -3.45 -2.66
N LEU A 61 5.34 -4.60 -1.99
CA LEU A 61 4.97 -4.70 -0.58
C LEU A 61 5.72 -3.70 0.28
N ARG A 62 6.99 -3.45 -0.03
CA ARG A 62 7.78 -2.47 0.73
C ARG A 62 7.25 -1.07 0.54
N GLY A 63 6.70 -0.76 -0.62
CA GLY A 63 6.05 0.52 -0.86
C GLY A 63 4.85 0.70 0.04
N LEU A 64 4.05 -0.35 0.20
CA LEU A 64 2.89 -0.32 1.07
C LEU A 64 3.30 -0.09 2.53
N MET A 65 4.35 -0.78 2.98
CA MET A 65 4.88 -0.58 4.33
C MET A 65 5.42 0.83 4.51
N ALA A 66 6.06 1.36 3.48
CA ALA A 66 6.60 2.71 3.52
C ALA A 66 5.51 3.76 3.66
N VAL A 67 4.33 3.55 3.07
CA VAL A 67 3.20 4.46 3.24
C VAL A 67 2.88 4.64 4.72
N VAL A 68 2.74 3.52 5.43
CA VAL A 68 2.39 3.56 6.86
C VAL A 68 3.48 4.29 7.66
N SER A 69 4.74 3.98 7.37
CA SER A 69 5.86 4.62 8.04
C SER A 69 5.91 6.13 7.80
N LEU A 70 5.66 6.56 6.57
CA LEU A 70 5.68 7.98 6.23
C LEU A 70 4.55 8.74 6.93
N VAL A 71 3.37 8.15 7.00
CA VAL A 71 2.26 8.78 7.73
C VAL A 71 2.60 8.88 9.21
N ARG A 72 3.20 7.85 9.76
CA ARG A 72 3.61 7.85 11.16
C ARG A 72 4.61 8.97 11.44
N ASN A 73 5.42 9.32 10.44
CA ASN A 73 6.43 10.37 10.57
C ASN A 73 5.91 11.76 10.23
N GLY A 74 4.63 11.90 9.97
CA GLY A 74 4.02 13.22 9.86
C GLY A 74 3.42 13.59 8.52
N LEU A 75 3.59 12.77 7.48
CA LEU A 75 2.97 13.06 6.19
C LEU A 75 1.48 12.70 6.22
N CYS A 76 0.68 13.40 5.44
CA CYS A 76 -0.67 12.91 5.22
C CYS A 76 -0.59 11.70 4.29
N ILE A 77 -1.64 10.87 4.32
CA ILE A 77 -1.61 9.62 3.58
C ILE A 77 -1.49 9.81 2.07
N GLY A 78 -2.06 10.90 1.55
CA GLY A 78 -1.95 11.19 0.12
C GLY A 78 -0.51 11.43 -0.31
N GLN A 79 0.24 12.19 0.46
CA GLN A 79 1.66 12.43 0.19
C GLN A 79 2.46 11.14 0.30
N ALA A 80 2.16 10.32 1.31
CA ALA A 80 2.84 9.06 1.50
C ALA A 80 2.59 8.11 0.32
N LEU A 81 1.35 8.03 -0.15
CA LEU A 81 0.99 7.21 -1.30
C LEU A 81 1.67 7.68 -2.58
N GLU A 82 1.74 9.00 -2.77
CA GLU A 82 2.43 9.54 -3.95
C GLU A 82 3.91 9.16 -3.93
N LEU A 83 4.57 9.32 -2.81
CA LEU A 83 6.00 9.04 -2.70
C LEU A 83 6.31 7.56 -2.79
N ALA A 84 5.53 6.73 -2.11
CA ALA A 84 5.88 5.32 -1.94
C ALA A 84 5.33 4.41 -3.02
N ILE A 85 4.25 4.80 -3.67
CA ILE A 85 3.57 3.94 -4.64
C ILE A 85 3.45 4.59 -6.00
N VAL A 86 2.79 5.73 -6.07
CA VAL A 86 2.48 6.36 -7.37
C VAL A 86 3.74 6.69 -8.15
N ASN A 87 4.72 7.30 -7.48
CA ASN A 87 5.95 7.73 -8.15
C ASN A 87 6.88 6.58 -8.55
N LYS A 88 6.55 5.36 -8.14
CA LYS A 88 7.31 4.18 -8.55
C LYS A 88 6.77 3.55 -9.84
N SER A 89 5.75 4.13 -10.40
CA SER A 89 5.19 3.65 -11.66
C SER A 89 6.18 3.82 -12.81
N PHE A 90 6.05 2.96 -13.81
CA PHE A 90 7.00 2.89 -14.91
C PHE A 90 7.05 4.19 -15.74
N ASP A 91 5.89 4.75 -16.06
CA ASP A 91 5.79 5.96 -16.85
C ASP A 91 4.56 6.77 -16.43
N ASP A 92 4.34 7.89 -17.10
CA ASP A 92 3.24 8.78 -16.76
C ASP A 92 1.86 8.15 -16.99
N PHE A 93 1.75 7.29 -17.98
CA PHE A 93 0.51 6.59 -18.24
C PHE A 93 0.13 5.67 -17.07
N GLU A 94 1.10 4.88 -16.62
CA GLU A 94 0.89 4.02 -15.46
C GLU A 94 0.65 4.82 -14.19
N ARG A 95 1.40 5.91 -14.04
CA ARG A 95 1.22 6.78 -12.88
C ARG A 95 -0.21 7.27 -12.78
N GLN A 96 -0.81 7.64 -13.92
CA GLN A 96 -2.18 8.09 -13.91
C GLN A 96 -3.14 6.99 -13.49
N ILE A 97 -2.93 5.77 -13.98
CA ILE A 97 -3.77 4.63 -13.61
C ILE A 97 -3.68 4.35 -12.12
N VAL A 98 -2.46 4.28 -11.60
CA VAL A 98 -2.24 4.01 -10.18
C VAL A 98 -2.81 5.12 -9.32
N SER A 99 -2.60 6.37 -9.72
CA SER A 99 -3.13 7.52 -9.01
C SER A 99 -4.66 7.48 -8.93
N ASP A 100 -5.32 7.12 -10.03
CA ASP A 100 -6.78 7.02 -10.05
C ASP A 100 -7.28 5.94 -9.11
N ILE A 101 -6.61 4.79 -9.08
CA ILE A 101 -6.97 3.70 -8.17
C ILE A 101 -6.86 4.17 -6.72
N VAL A 102 -5.76 4.83 -6.39
CA VAL A 102 -5.48 5.30 -5.04
C VAL A 102 -6.52 6.35 -4.61
N ARG A 103 -6.80 7.32 -5.48
CA ARG A 103 -7.71 8.41 -5.14
C ARG A 103 -9.14 7.94 -4.93
N VAL A 104 -9.57 6.94 -5.67
CA VAL A 104 -10.91 6.38 -5.51
C VAL A 104 -11.02 5.65 -4.18
N LYS A 105 -9.96 4.99 -3.77
CA LYS A 105 -9.98 4.12 -2.59
C LYS A 105 -9.72 4.86 -1.29
N ILE A 106 -8.81 5.85 -1.30
CA ILE A 106 -8.28 6.42 -0.06
C ILE A 106 -8.38 7.95 -0.08
N PRO A 107 -9.03 8.56 0.93
CA PRO A 107 -9.01 10.02 1.07
C PRO A 107 -7.59 10.51 1.34
N TYR A 108 -7.11 11.45 0.54
CA TYR A 108 -5.72 11.91 0.62
C TYR A 108 -5.39 12.73 1.86
N SER A 109 -6.38 13.27 2.53
CA SER A 109 -6.16 14.16 3.67
C SER A 109 -5.95 13.46 5.01
N LEU A 110 -6.07 12.15 5.05
CA LEU A 110 -5.92 11.42 6.30
C LEU A 110 -4.50 11.56 6.86
N GLU A 111 -4.42 11.71 8.17
CA GLU A 111 -3.17 11.88 8.88
C GLU A 111 -2.99 10.79 9.93
N ALA A 112 -1.84 10.80 10.61
CA ALA A 112 -1.55 9.78 11.63
C ALA A 112 -2.67 9.67 12.67
N LYS A 113 -3.22 10.80 13.10
CA LYS A 113 -4.30 10.81 14.11
C LYS A 113 -5.56 10.09 13.62
N ASP A 114 -5.73 9.98 12.31
CA ASP A 114 -6.90 9.33 11.73
C ASP A 114 -6.72 7.84 11.60
N ILE A 115 -5.50 7.38 11.32
CA ILE A 115 -5.25 5.98 10.99
C ILE A 115 -4.59 5.17 12.09
N PHE A 116 -3.97 5.83 13.08
CA PHE A 116 -3.35 5.15 14.20
C PHE A 116 -4.17 5.30 15.47
N LYS A 117 -4.20 4.25 16.29
CA LYS A 117 -5.02 4.23 17.51
C LYS A 117 -4.55 5.21 18.56
N ASN A 118 -3.25 5.48 18.60
CA ASN A 118 -2.64 6.28 19.66
C ASN A 118 -2.03 7.58 19.17
N ALA A 119 -2.43 8.02 18.02
CA ALA A 119 -1.87 9.26 17.47
C ALA A 119 -2.60 10.49 17.98
#